data_b08b189426e4c7726bbc3a6a9721d6fa
#
_entry.id   b08b189426e4c7726bbc3a6a9721d6fa
#
_cell.length_a   1.000
_cell.length_b   1.000
_cell.length_c   1.000
_cell.angle_alpha   90.00
_cell.angle_beta   90.00
_cell.angle_gamma   90.00
#
_symmetry.space_group_name_H-M   'P 1'
#
loop_
_entity.id
_entity.type
_entity.pdbx_description
1 polymer ?
#
loop_
_entity_poly.entity_id
_entity_poly.type
_entity_poly.pdbx_seq_one_letter_code
_entity_poly.pdbx_strand_id
1 'polypeptide(L)'
;MSSFKIAVFVSGNGSNLQSLIDTNKIKNEHSLDIAVVFSNNKDALALKRAEKNNIPFFILDPNEFSSREDFDEAIINKLKIFDFNLVVLAGYMRILSEKFIKEYENKIINLHPSLLPKYPGLNTHEKVIKNKEIYHGATVHFVDSGLDTGQIIGFSKFKVKNYDLELLEQKVHELEHKLLPLICSLIKNGEIKFIDRSLTISGQNYINGKEFIF
;
A
#
# COMPACT_ATOMS: atom_id res chain seq x y z
N MET A 1 10.11 21.57 11.42
CA MET A 1 9.16 20.46 11.42
C MET A 1 9.83 19.30 10.69
N SER A 2 9.86 18.08 11.26
CA SER A 2 10.40 16.92 10.55
C SER A 2 9.55 16.66 9.29
N SER A 3 10.18 16.37 8.15
CA SER A 3 9.45 16.03 6.92
C SER A 3 8.68 14.72 7.12
N PHE A 4 7.46 14.64 6.60
CA PHE A 4 6.69 13.39 6.62
C PHE A 4 7.35 12.37 5.67
N LYS A 5 7.68 11.21 6.19
CA LYS A 5 8.40 10.15 5.45
C LYS A 5 7.64 8.83 5.52
N ILE A 6 7.80 8.01 4.49
CA ILE A 6 7.17 6.70 4.40
C ILE A 6 8.21 5.58 4.30
N ALA A 7 7.90 4.42 4.89
CA ALA A 7 8.58 3.15 4.64
C ALA A 7 7.73 2.34 3.65
N VAL A 8 8.31 1.86 2.54
CA VAL A 8 7.57 1.17 1.50
C VAL A 8 7.96 -0.30 1.45
N PHE A 9 7.00 -1.20 1.58
CA PHE A 9 7.20 -2.65 1.53
C PHE A 9 6.78 -3.20 0.17
N VAL A 10 7.63 -4.03 -0.42
CA VAL A 10 7.48 -4.58 -1.76
C VAL A 10 7.88 -6.05 -1.81
N SER A 11 7.32 -6.82 -2.78
CA SER A 11 7.74 -8.21 -3.02
C SER A 11 8.11 -8.49 -4.48
N GLY A 12 7.78 -7.59 -5.42
CA GLY A 12 7.88 -7.88 -6.86
C GLY A 12 8.35 -6.71 -7.72
N ASN A 13 7.60 -6.41 -8.77
CA ASN A 13 7.95 -5.43 -9.81
C ASN A 13 8.15 -4.01 -9.28
N GLY A 14 7.34 -3.58 -8.30
CA GLY A 14 7.44 -2.25 -7.70
C GLY A 14 6.91 -1.11 -8.57
N SER A 15 5.92 -1.36 -9.43
CA SER A 15 5.28 -0.29 -10.21
C SER A 15 4.61 0.76 -9.29
N ASN A 16 4.01 0.33 -8.19
CA ASN A 16 3.44 1.20 -7.16
C ASN A 16 4.52 1.97 -6.38
N LEU A 17 5.67 1.36 -6.10
CA LEU A 17 6.83 2.10 -5.58
C LEU A 17 7.28 3.18 -6.57
N GLN A 18 7.31 2.86 -7.87
CA GLN A 18 7.70 3.83 -8.89
C GLN A 18 6.74 5.03 -8.92
N SER A 19 5.43 4.82 -8.80
CA SER A 19 4.46 5.92 -8.77
C SER A 19 4.67 6.86 -7.57
N LEU A 20 5.02 6.31 -6.40
CA LEU A 20 5.40 7.11 -5.23
C LEU A 20 6.69 7.91 -5.47
N ILE A 21 7.70 7.29 -6.08
CA ILE A 21 8.96 7.95 -6.44
C ILE A 21 8.72 9.10 -7.42
N ASP A 22 7.92 8.87 -8.45
CA ASP A 22 7.67 9.86 -9.49
C ASP A 22 6.87 11.06 -8.96
N THR A 23 5.92 10.82 -8.06
CA THR A 23 5.20 11.88 -7.34
C THR A 23 6.15 12.75 -6.52
N ASN A 24 7.16 12.16 -5.90
CA ASN A 24 8.17 12.91 -5.13
C ASN A 24 9.04 13.82 -6.03
N LYS A 25 9.36 13.40 -7.25
CA LYS A 25 10.16 14.19 -8.20
C LYS A 25 9.51 15.51 -8.60
N ILE A 26 8.17 15.58 -8.58
CA ILE A 26 7.43 16.79 -8.97
C ILE A 26 7.61 17.93 -7.95
N LYS A 27 8.10 17.63 -6.72
CA LYS A 27 8.38 18.60 -5.63
C LYS A 27 7.25 19.60 -5.42
N ASN A 28 6.01 19.13 -5.40
CA ASN A 28 4.84 19.91 -5.05
C ASN A 28 4.32 19.52 -3.65
N GLU A 29 3.15 20.03 -3.27
CA GLU A 29 2.49 19.70 -2.00
C GLU A 29 2.21 18.19 -1.81
N HIS A 30 2.17 17.42 -2.91
CA HIS A 30 1.96 15.97 -2.89
C HIS A 30 3.26 15.17 -2.80
N SER A 31 4.45 15.80 -2.78
CA SER A 31 5.71 15.09 -2.70
C SER A 31 5.83 14.28 -1.41
N LEU A 32 6.35 13.05 -1.51
CA LEU A 32 6.46 12.08 -0.43
C LEU A 32 7.90 11.62 -0.27
N ASP A 33 8.51 11.88 0.87
CA ASP A 33 9.85 11.37 1.15
C ASP A 33 9.78 9.89 1.50
N ILE A 34 10.52 9.05 0.77
CA ILE A 34 10.65 7.63 1.06
C ILE A 34 11.92 7.44 1.90
N ALA A 35 11.73 7.11 3.18
CA ALA A 35 12.84 6.90 4.10
C ALA A 35 13.58 5.59 3.82
N VAL A 36 12.83 4.54 3.46
CA VAL A 36 13.38 3.19 3.23
C VAL A 36 12.43 2.35 2.40
N VAL A 37 13.00 1.46 1.60
CA VAL A 37 12.27 0.37 0.93
C VAL A 37 12.67 -0.95 1.57
N PHE A 38 11.71 -1.79 1.92
CA PHE A 38 11.93 -3.15 2.38
C PHE A 38 11.40 -4.16 1.39
N SER A 39 12.15 -5.25 1.17
CA SER A 39 11.68 -6.41 0.41
C SER A 39 11.97 -7.72 1.11
N ASN A 40 10.99 -8.64 1.06
CA ASN A 40 11.15 -10.03 1.47
C ASN A 40 11.71 -10.92 0.34
N ASN A 41 12.01 -10.34 -0.81
CA ASN A 41 12.53 -11.02 -1.98
C ASN A 41 13.72 -10.24 -2.55
N LYS A 42 14.90 -10.89 -2.57
CA LYS A 42 16.15 -10.33 -3.10
C LYS A 42 16.09 -10.03 -4.61
N ASP A 43 15.23 -10.75 -5.34
CA ASP A 43 15.11 -10.63 -6.80
C ASP A 43 14.02 -9.64 -7.22
N ALA A 44 13.41 -8.94 -6.26
CA ALA A 44 12.38 -7.94 -6.55
C ALA A 44 12.94 -6.79 -7.39
N LEU A 45 12.33 -6.53 -8.57
CA LEU A 45 12.70 -5.41 -9.43
C LEU A 45 12.53 -4.05 -8.74
N ALA A 46 11.67 -3.98 -7.75
CA ALA A 46 11.47 -2.81 -6.89
C ALA A 46 12.79 -2.31 -6.25
N LEU A 47 13.71 -3.22 -5.90
CA LEU A 47 15.02 -2.87 -5.31
C LEU A 47 15.88 -2.07 -6.29
N LYS A 48 15.89 -2.45 -7.58
CA LYS A 48 16.58 -1.69 -8.63
C LYS A 48 16.00 -0.28 -8.80
N ARG A 49 14.69 -0.11 -8.57
CA ARG A 49 14.04 1.21 -8.59
C ARG A 49 14.49 2.07 -7.40
N ALA A 50 14.56 1.48 -6.20
CA ALA A 50 15.07 2.15 -5.01
C ALA A 50 16.54 2.59 -5.21
N GLU A 51 17.41 1.68 -5.65
CA GLU A 51 18.81 1.94 -5.92
C GLU A 51 19.02 3.08 -6.94
N LYS A 52 18.33 3.00 -8.09
CA LYS A 52 18.38 4.03 -9.15
C LYS A 52 17.98 5.44 -8.66
N ASN A 53 17.15 5.51 -7.62
CA ASN A 53 16.69 6.77 -7.06
C ASN A 53 17.36 7.13 -5.73
N ASN A 54 18.47 6.45 -5.36
CA ASN A 54 19.24 6.66 -4.13
C ASN A 54 18.39 6.55 -2.86
N ILE A 55 17.39 5.67 -2.86
CA ILE A 55 16.54 5.41 -1.70
C ILE A 55 17.17 4.24 -0.93
N PRO A 56 17.42 4.40 0.38
CA PRO A 56 17.89 3.30 1.22
C PRO A 56 16.94 2.10 1.13
N PHE A 57 17.52 0.90 1.09
CA PHE A 57 16.71 -0.32 1.15
C PHE A 57 17.40 -1.42 1.94
N PHE A 58 16.62 -2.38 2.42
CA PHE A 58 17.13 -3.61 2.99
C PHE A 58 16.26 -4.80 2.59
N ILE A 59 16.86 -5.98 2.70
CA ILE A 59 16.25 -7.27 2.34
C ILE A 59 16.37 -8.19 3.54
N LEU A 60 15.30 -8.93 3.81
CA LEU A 60 15.35 -10.09 4.70
C LEU A 60 14.65 -11.25 3.99
N ASP A 61 15.31 -12.40 3.93
CA ASP A 61 14.70 -13.63 3.38
C ASP A 61 13.86 -14.30 4.48
N PRO A 62 12.54 -14.48 4.29
CA PRO A 62 11.71 -15.13 5.30
C PRO A 62 12.13 -16.58 5.59
N ASN A 63 12.84 -17.24 4.67
CA ASN A 63 13.33 -18.61 4.87
C ASN A 63 14.49 -18.71 5.90
N GLU A 64 15.09 -17.59 6.27
CA GLU A 64 16.14 -17.52 7.29
C GLU A 64 15.58 -17.46 8.72
N PHE A 65 14.24 -17.46 8.90
CA PHE A 65 13.58 -17.29 10.18
C PHE A 65 12.68 -18.49 10.53
N SER A 66 12.58 -18.78 11.82
CA SER A 66 11.83 -19.93 12.34
C SER A 66 10.31 -19.73 12.29
N SER A 67 9.87 -18.46 12.36
CA SER A 67 8.47 -18.09 12.37
C SER A 67 8.23 -16.76 11.65
N ARG A 68 6.96 -16.46 11.36
CA ARG A 68 6.53 -15.15 10.86
C ARG A 68 6.83 -14.06 11.90
N GLU A 69 6.64 -14.38 13.16
CA GLU A 69 6.86 -13.49 14.29
C GLU A 69 8.33 -13.08 14.40
N ASP A 70 9.28 -14.02 14.28
CA ASP A 70 10.73 -13.77 14.30
C ASP A 70 11.15 -12.92 13.09
N PHE A 71 10.61 -13.23 11.92
CA PHE A 71 10.84 -12.47 10.70
C PHE A 71 10.38 -11.02 10.84
N ASP A 72 9.16 -10.80 11.31
CA ASP A 72 8.59 -9.45 11.49
C ASP A 72 9.31 -8.67 12.60
N GLU A 73 9.78 -9.36 13.66
CA GLU A 73 10.61 -8.73 14.69
C GLU A 73 11.95 -8.24 14.11
N ALA A 74 12.57 -9.01 13.23
CA ALA A 74 13.78 -8.59 12.54
C ALA A 74 13.53 -7.37 11.64
N ILE A 75 12.37 -7.30 10.96
CA ILE A 75 11.98 -6.13 10.20
C ILE A 75 11.82 -4.91 11.12
N ILE A 76 11.09 -5.05 12.24
CA ILE A 76 10.90 -3.97 13.22
C ILE A 76 12.27 -3.44 13.70
N ASN A 77 13.20 -4.34 14.05
CA ASN A 77 14.52 -3.94 14.52
C ASN A 77 15.34 -3.21 13.44
N LYS A 78 15.24 -3.61 12.18
CA LYS A 78 15.87 -2.88 11.06
C LYS A 78 15.23 -1.52 10.81
N LEU A 79 13.92 -1.41 10.97
CA LEU A 79 13.20 -0.16 10.76
C LEU A 79 13.53 0.91 11.80
N LYS A 80 13.93 0.55 13.03
CA LYS A 80 14.25 1.49 14.10
C LYS A 80 15.34 2.52 13.78
N ILE A 81 16.20 2.25 12.80
CA ILE A 81 17.25 3.19 12.37
C ILE A 81 16.73 4.26 11.40
N PHE A 82 15.51 4.12 10.90
CA PHE A 82 14.89 5.04 9.96
C PHE A 82 13.81 5.87 10.65
N ASP A 83 13.76 7.15 10.34
CA ASP A 83 12.69 8.05 10.76
C ASP A 83 11.58 8.04 9.68
N PHE A 84 10.38 7.54 10.01
CA PHE A 84 9.22 7.52 9.13
C PHE A 84 7.90 7.60 9.92
N ASN A 85 6.85 8.00 9.24
CA ASN A 85 5.53 8.24 9.83
C ASN A 85 4.49 7.18 9.43
N LEU A 86 4.70 6.51 8.27
CA LEU A 86 3.72 5.60 7.67
C LEU A 86 4.44 4.43 7.00
N VAL A 87 3.91 3.22 7.18
CA VAL A 87 4.27 2.02 6.42
C VAL A 87 3.27 1.85 5.27
N VAL A 88 3.78 1.69 4.06
CA VAL A 88 2.98 1.51 2.84
C VAL A 88 3.27 0.15 2.25
N LEU A 89 2.28 -0.75 2.26
CA LEU A 89 2.37 -2.03 1.59
C LEU A 89 2.00 -1.82 0.11
N ALA A 90 3.00 -1.83 -0.77
CA ALA A 90 2.89 -1.57 -2.20
C ALA A 90 3.19 -2.83 -3.01
N GLY A 91 2.29 -3.80 -2.97
CA GLY A 91 2.51 -5.14 -3.54
C GLY A 91 3.41 -6.01 -2.66
N TYR A 92 3.24 -5.93 -1.36
CA TYR A 92 3.86 -6.81 -0.38
C TYR A 92 3.00 -8.06 -0.18
N MET A 93 3.57 -9.23 -0.47
CA MET A 93 2.81 -10.49 -0.61
C MET A 93 2.86 -11.37 0.65
N ARG A 94 3.03 -10.79 1.83
CA ARG A 94 3.01 -11.52 3.10
C ARG A 94 2.05 -10.89 4.09
N ILE A 95 1.47 -11.73 4.94
CA ILE A 95 0.62 -11.29 6.05
C ILE A 95 1.54 -10.88 7.20
N LEU A 96 1.36 -9.69 7.72
CA LEU A 96 2.08 -9.17 8.88
C LEU A 96 1.62 -9.86 10.17
N SER A 97 2.53 -10.05 11.13
CA SER A 97 2.19 -10.57 12.44
C SER A 97 1.43 -9.55 13.28
N GLU A 98 0.68 -10.01 14.29
CA GLU A 98 0.00 -9.12 15.23
C GLU A 98 0.97 -8.18 15.96
N LYS A 99 2.19 -8.66 16.24
CA LYS A 99 3.26 -7.87 16.86
C LYS A 99 3.63 -6.68 15.98
N PHE A 100 3.81 -6.89 14.67
CA PHE A 100 4.13 -5.83 13.72
C PHE A 100 2.99 -4.83 13.60
N ILE A 101 1.76 -5.31 13.50
CA ILE A 101 0.56 -4.46 13.41
C ILE A 101 0.40 -3.60 14.65
N LYS A 102 0.63 -4.16 15.84
CA LYS A 102 0.56 -3.42 17.11
C LYS A 102 1.66 -2.37 17.24
N GLU A 103 2.89 -2.67 16.79
CA GLU A 103 4.01 -1.72 16.83
C GLU A 103 3.73 -0.47 15.97
N TYR A 104 3.05 -0.67 14.83
CA TYR A 104 2.72 0.41 13.90
C TYR A 104 1.20 0.61 13.77
N GLU A 105 0.47 0.48 14.87
CA GLU A 105 -0.99 0.61 14.90
C GLU A 105 -1.45 1.93 14.27
N ASN A 106 -2.43 1.85 13.37
CA ASN A 106 -2.96 2.98 12.59
C ASN A 106 -1.92 3.71 11.71
N LYS A 107 -0.76 3.10 11.51
CA LYS A 107 0.33 3.63 10.66
C LYS A 107 0.71 2.69 9.52
N ILE A 108 -0.12 1.71 9.20
CA ILE A 108 0.10 0.79 8.08
C ILE A 108 -1.07 0.92 7.13
N ILE A 109 -0.79 1.17 5.87
CA ILE A 109 -1.79 1.10 4.80
C ILE A 109 -1.39 0.06 3.75
N ASN A 110 -2.41 -0.55 3.14
CA ASN A 110 -2.23 -1.50 2.05
C ASN A 110 -3.00 -1.05 0.82
N LEU A 111 -2.40 -1.25 -0.34
CA LEU A 111 -3.04 -1.12 -1.64
C LEU A 111 -3.47 -2.49 -2.13
N HIS A 112 -4.76 -2.67 -2.34
CA HIS A 112 -5.36 -3.94 -2.73
C HIS A 112 -6.05 -3.84 -4.10
N PRO A 113 -5.76 -4.75 -5.04
CA PRO A 113 -6.26 -4.68 -6.42
C PRO A 113 -7.69 -5.22 -6.56
N SER A 114 -8.61 -4.78 -5.71
CA SER A 114 -10.05 -5.04 -5.82
C SER A 114 -10.87 -3.94 -5.14
N LEU A 115 -12.18 -3.99 -5.32
CA LEU A 115 -13.13 -3.14 -4.60
C LEU A 115 -13.55 -3.84 -3.30
N LEU A 116 -12.78 -3.66 -2.23
CA LEU A 116 -13.10 -4.24 -0.92
C LEU A 116 -14.49 -3.80 -0.43
N PRO A 117 -15.23 -4.67 0.29
CA PRO A 117 -14.81 -5.96 0.86
C PRO A 117 -14.84 -7.15 -0.12
N LYS A 118 -15.08 -6.93 -1.41
CA LYS A 118 -15.06 -8.02 -2.38
C LYS A 118 -13.61 -8.44 -2.68
N TYR A 119 -13.42 -9.77 -2.74
CA TYR A 119 -12.16 -10.41 -3.18
C TYR A 119 -10.93 -10.03 -2.35
N PRO A 120 -10.94 -10.26 -1.03
CA PRO A 120 -9.72 -10.17 -0.24
C PRO A 120 -8.71 -11.24 -0.69
N GLY A 121 -7.43 -11.01 -0.40
CA GLY A 121 -6.34 -11.92 -0.75
C GLY A 121 -5.98 -11.91 -2.23
N LEU A 122 -5.55 -13.06 -2.74
CA LEU A 122 -4.96 -13.19 -4.07
C LEU A 122 -5.99 -13.45 -5.18
N ASN A 123 -5.52 -13.37 -6.44
CA ASN A 123 -6.26 -13.71 -7.67
C ASN A 123 -7.55 -12.88 -7.84
N THR A 124 -7.46 -11.59 -7.57
CA THR A 124 -8.61 -10.68 -7.59
C THR A 124 -9.17 -10.48 -8.99
N HIS A 125 -8.31 -10.35 -9.99
CA HIS A 125 -8.69 -10.12 -11.39
C HIS A 125 -9.41 -11.34 -11.96
N GLU A 126 -8.91 -12.55 -11.72
CA GLU A 126 -9.55 -13.80 -12.16
C GLU A 126 -10.92 -13.99 -11.48
N LYS A 127 -11.03 -13.61 -10.20
CA LYS A 127 -12.32 -13.65 -9.49
C LYS A 127 -13.33 -12.68 -10.10
N VAL A 128 -12.89 -11.47 -10.49
CA VAL A 128 -13.73 -10.47 -11.18
C VAL A 128 -14.21 -10.99 -12.54
N ILE A 129 -13.32 -11.61 -13.31
CA ILE A 129 -13.64 -12.23 -14.61
C ILE A 129 -14.65 -13.36 -14.42
N LYS A 130 -14.36 -14.29 -13.51
CA LYS A 130 -15.21 -15.45 -13.22
C LYS A 130 -16.62 -15.05 -12.82
N ASN A 131 -16.74 -14.01 -12.01
CA ASN A 131 -18.05 -13.55 -11.49
C ASN A 131 -18.69 -12.47 -12.39
N LYS A 132 -18.10 -12.14 -13.52
CA LYS A 132 -18.60 -11.14 -14.48
C LYS A 132 -18.99 -9.85 -13.81
N GLU A 133 -18.12 -9.34 -12.92
CA GLU A 133 -18.37 -8.11 -12.17
C GLU A 133 -18.48 -6.91 -13.11
N ILE A 134 -19.47 -6.04 -12.84
CA ILE A 134 -19.70 -4.82 -13.64
C ILE A 134 -18.61 -3.78 -13.40
N TYR A 135 -18.07 -3.73 -12.19
CA TYR A 135 -17.03 -2.79 -11.79
C TYR A 135 -15.81 -3.53 -11.23
N HIS A 136 -14.64 -2.99 -11.49
CA HIS A 136 -13.37 -3.39 -10.90
C HIS A 136 -12.55 -2.17 -10.54
N GLY A 137 -11.50 -2.33 -9.72
CA GLY A 137 -10.67 -1.20 -9.29
C GLY A 137 -9.68 -1.57 -8.20
N ALA A 138 -9.25 -0.55 -7.47
CA ALA A 138 -8.31 -0.68 -6.38
C ALA A 138 -8.81 0.01 -5.12
N THR A 139 -8.38 -0.50 -3.97
CA THR A 139 -8.73 0.03 -2.63
C THR A 139 -7.45 0.26 -1.83
N VAL A 140 -7.37 1.39 -1.12
CA VAL A 140 -6.39 1.60 -0.06
C VAL A 140 -7.12 1.53 1.28
N HIS A 141 -6.58 0.75 2.21
CA HIS A 141 -7.16 0.54 3.54
C HIS A 141 -6.07 0.54 4.62
N PHE A 142 -6.43 0.84 5.85
CA PHE A 142 -5.57 0.56 6.99
C PHE A 142 -5.44 -0.95 7.19
N VAL A 143 -4.30 -1.39 7.71
CA VAL A 143 -4.05 -2.81 7.96
C VAL A 143 -4.41 -3.13 9.41
N ASP A 144 -5.22 -4.17 9.58
CA ASP A 144 -5.53 -4.82 10.85
C ASP A 144 -5.07 -6.28 10.86
N SER A 145 -5.43 -7.05 11.88
CA SER A 145 -5.05 -8.47 12.01
C SER A 145 -5.76 -9.41 11.04
N GLY A 146 -6.80 -8.95 10.35
CA GLY A 146 -7.51 -9.72 9.34
C GLY A 146 -6.91 -9.61 7.95
N LEU A 147 -7.35 -10.45 7.03
CA LEU A 147 -6.92 -10.40 5.63
C LEU A 147 -7.75 -9.37 4.87
N ASP A 148 -7.15 -8.20 4.60
CA ASP A 148 -7.76 -7.07 3.89
C ASP A 148 -9.09 -6.58 4.50
N THR A 149 -9.21 -6.66 5.84
CA THR A 149 -10.42 -6.31 6.59
C THR A 149 -10.37 -4.94 7.26
N GLY A 150 -9.22 -4.30 7.26
CA GLY A 150 -9.03 -3.01 7.91
C GLY A 150 -9.86 -1.88 7.28
N GLN A 151 -9.97 -0.77 8.00
CA GLN A 151 -10.79 0.37 7.58
C GLN A 151 -10.41 0.86 6.19
N ILE A 152 -11.33 0.81 5.25
CA ILE A 152 -11.17 1.36 3.90
C ILE A 152 -11.00 2.87 4.00
N ILE A 153 -9.92 3.40 3.43
CA ILE A 153 -9.63 4.83 3.34
C ILE A 153 -10.27 5.38 2.06
N GLY A 154 -9.96 4.74 0.93
CA GLY A 154 -10.49 5.15 -0.34
C GLY A 154 -10.31 4.11 -1.42
N PHE A 155 -11.08 4.27 -2.48
CA PHE A 155 -11.05 3.38 -3.63
C PHE A 155 -11.27 4.15 -4.92
N SER A 156 -10.87 3.54 -6.02
CA SER A 156 -11.21 4.00 -7.36
C SER A 156 -11.66 2.84 -8.22
N LYS A 157 -12.63 3.08 -9.10
CA LYS A 157 -13.25 2.02 -9.90
C LYS A 157 -13.43 2.42 -11.36
N PHE A 158 -13.54 1.41 -12.22
CA PHE A 158 -13.96 1.56 -13.61
C PHE A 158 -15.01 0.51 -13.97
N LYS A 159 -15.80 0.81 -14.99
CA LYS A 159 -16.74 -0.16 -15.55
C LYS A 159 -16.01 -1.17 -16.43
N VAL A 160 -16.17 -2.46 -16.12
CA VAL A 160 -15.61 -3.55 -16.91
C VAL A 160 -16.34 -3.65 -18.24
N LYS A 161 -15.61 -3.44 -19.32
CA LYS A 161 -16.13 -3.55 -20.70
C LYS A 161 -15.65 -4.83 -21.40
N ASN A 162 -14.53 -5.37 -20.95
CA ASN A 162 -13.90 -6.57 -21.46
C ASN A 162 -13.33 -7.37 -20.29
N TYR A 163 -13.50 -8.69 -20.30
CA TYR A 163 -13.01 -9.61 -19.25
C TYR A 163 -11.69 -10.27 -19.68
N ASP A 164 -10.83 -9.51 -20.33
CA ASP A 164 -9.45 -9.88 -20.60
C ASP A 164 -8.58 -9.58 -19.37
N LEU A 165 -7.79 -10.57 -18.92
CA LEU A 165 -7.00 -10.48 -17.71
C LEU A 165 -5.97 -9.36 -17.77
N GLU A 166 -5.20 -9.31 -18.86
CA GLU A 166 -4.10 -8.36 -19.02
C GLU A 166 -4.61 -6.92 -19.08
N LEU A 167 -5.72 -6.69 -19.79
CA LEU A 167 -6.36 -5.38 -19.83
C LEU A 167 -6.94 -4.95 -18.48
N LEU A 168 -7.47 -5.89 -17.68
CA LEU A 168 -7.98 -5.57 -16.34
C LEU A 168 -6.84 -5.21 -15.40
N GLU A 169 -5.76 -5.99 -15.39
CA GLU A 169 -4.56 -5.72 -14.61
C GLU A 169 -3.99 -4.34 -14.95
N GLN A 170 -3.82 -4.03 -16.24
CA GLN A 170 -3.33 -2.75 -16.69
C GLN A 170 -4.19 -1.59 -16.15
N LYS A 171 -5.52 -1.68 -16.28
CA LYS A 171 -6.43 -0.63 -15.81
C LYS A 171 -6.42 -0.46 -14.30
N VAL A 172 -6.33 -1.56 -13.56
CA VAL A 172 -6.20 -1.50 -12.11
C VAL A 172 -4.89 -0.81 -11.73
N HIS A 173 -3.76 -1.17 -12.36
CA HIS A 173 -2.48 -0.51 -12.14
C HIS A 173 -2.53 1.01 -12.42
N GLU A 174 -3.24 1.44 -13.49
CA GLU A 174 -3.42 2.88 -13.79
C GLU A 174 -4.14 3.61 -12.64
N LEU A 175 -5.13 2.97 -12.02
CA LEU A 175 -5.81 3.52 -10.85
C LEU A 175 -4.93 3.50 -9.59
N GLU A 176 -4.24 2.39 -9.34
CA GLU A 176 -3.33 2.23 -8.23
C GLU A 176 -2.25 3.31 -8.19
N HIS A 177 -1.65 3.60 -9.36
CA HIS A 177 -0.58 4.60 -9.50
C HIS A 177 -1.05 6.04 -9.24
N LYS A 178 -2.35 6.30 -9.27
CA LYS A 178 -2.93 7.61 -8.91
C LYS A 178 -3.44 7.60 -7.47
N LEU A 179 -4.12 6.53 -7.07
CA LEU A 179 -4.81 6.43 -5.79
C LEU A 179 -3.83 6.39 -4.61
N LEU A 180 -2.79 5.54 -4.69
CA LEU A 180 -1.85 5.36 -3.59
C LEU A 180 -1.07 6.65 -3.26
N PRO A 181 -0.44 7.34 -4.22
CA PRO A 181 0.25 8.60 -3.93
C PRO A 181 -0.70 9.68 -3.39
N LEU A 182 -1.91 9.79 -3.93
CA LEU A 182 -2.91 10.75 -3.45
C LEU A 182 -3.26 10.49 -1.98
N ILE A 183 -3.57 9.25 -1.61
CA ILE A 183 -3.91 8.91 -0.22
C ILE A 183 -2.74 9.16 0.71
N CYS A 184 -1.52 8.78 0.34
CA CYS A 184 -0.32 9.09 1.12
C CYS A 184 -0.13 10.61 1.32
N SER A 185 -0.39 11.41 0.29
CA SER A 185 -0.35 12.88 0.38
C SER A 185 -1.42 13.45 1.32
N LEU A 186 -2.65 12.95 1.23
CA LEU A 186 -3.74 13.37 2.13
C LEU A 186 -3.46 13.01 3.60
N ILE A 187 -2.82 11.85 3.86
CA ILE A 187 -2.37 11.47 5.20
C ILE A 187 -1.27 12.43 5.67
N LYS A 188 -0.27 12.70 4.83
CA LYS A 188 0.82 13.67 5.12
C LYS A 188 0.27 15.04 5.50
N ASN A 189 -0.73 15.53 4.79
CA ASN A 189 -1.32 16.84 5.01
C ASN A 189 -2.28 16.88 6.21
N GLY A 190 -2.52 15.73 6.88
CA GLY A 190 -3.47 15.63 8.00
C GLY A 190 -4.94 15.71 7.57
N GLU A 191 -5.21 15.57 6.28
CA GLU A 191 -6.57 15.55 5.74
C GLU A 191 -7.27 14.21 5.99
N ILE A 192 -6.51 13.10 6.01
CA ILE A 192 -7.00 11.78 6.45
C ILE A 192 -6.59 11.58 7.91
N LYS A 193 -7.59 11.32 8.75
CA LYS A 193 -7.40 10.97 10.16
C LYS A 193 -8.20 9.73 10.49
N PHE A 194 -7.59 8.80 11.21
CA PHE A 194 -8.23 7.61 11.73
C PHE A 194 -8.00 7.55 13.24
N ILE A 195 -9.01 7.93 14.01
CA ILE A 195 -8.96 8.06 15.46
C ILE A 195 -10.20 7.39 16.03
N ASP A 196 -10.03 6.57 17.06
CA ASP A 196 -11.12 5.87 17.76
C ASP A 196 -12.08 5.14 16.78
N ARG A 197 -11.50 4.47 15.77
CA ARG A 197 -12.22 3.77 14.70
C ARG A 197 -13.10 4.66 13.82
N SER A 198 -12.91 5.95 13.87
CA SER A 198 -13.58 6.92 13.00
C SER A 198 -12.62 7.43 11.94
N LEU A 199 -13.00 7.27 10.68
CA LEU A 199 -12.26 7.80 9.53
C LEU A 199 -12.85 9.14 9.13
N THR A 200 -12.01 10.17 9.09
CA THR A 200 -12.35 11.47 8.52
C THR A 200 -11.43 11.78 7.34
N ILE A 201 -12.01 12.37 6.29
CA ILE A 201 -11.26 12.85 5.12
C ILE A 201 -11.70 14.29 4.87
N SER A 202 -10.76 15.23 4.93
CA SER A 202 -11.03 16.69 4.80
C SER A 202 -12.18 17.15 5.70
N GLY A 203 -12.24 16.63 6.94
CA GLY A 203 -13.24 16.98 7.96
C GLY A 203 -14.59 16.27 7.83
N GLN A 204 -14.79 15.40 6.84
CA GLN A 204 -16.02 14.61 6.68
C GLN A 204 -15.80 13.17 7.14
N ASN A 205 -16.81 12.58 7.80
CA ASN A 205 -16.77 11.19 8.26
C ASN A 205 -17.10 10.23 7.11
N TYR A 206 -16.35 9.12 7.07
CA TYR A 206 -16.54 8.02 6.11
C TYR A 206 -16.56 6.66 6.83
N ILE A 207 -17.59 5.85 6.57
CA ILE A 207 -17.70 4.49 7.11
C ILE A 207 -17.02 3.48 6.17
N ASN A 208 -17.26 3.60 4.86
CA ASN A 208 -16.80 2.65 3.85
C ASN A 208 -15.73 3.24 2.92
N GLY A 209 -15.02 4.28 3.39
CA GLY A 209 -14.04 4.99 2.57
C GLY A 209 -14.66 5.92 1.53
N LYS A 210 -13.80 6.66 0.83
CA LYS A 210 -14.18 7.64 -0.20
C LYS A 210 -13.85 7.13 -1.60
N GLU A 211 -14.78 7.29 -2.54
CA GLU A 211 -14.47 7.07 -3.96
C GLU A 211 -13.66 8.25 -4.51
N PHE A 212 -12.53 7.96 -5.14
CA PHE A 212 -11.71 8.92 -5.89
C PHE A 212 -11.86 8.65 -7.38
N ILE A 213 -12.17 9.68 -8.15
CA ILE A 213 -12.43 9.59 -9.59
C ILE A 213 -11.23 10.23 -10.32
N PHE A 214 -10.64 9.47 -11.27
CA PHE A 214 -9.50 9.88 -12.07
C PHE A 214 -9.78 9.86 -13.56
#